data_c04edf1fbb4ece9798db6f5e4a563d07
#
_entry.id   c04edf1fbb4ece9798db6f5e4a563d07
#
_cell.length_a   1.000
_cell.length_b   1.000
_cell.length_c   1.000
_cell.angle_alpha   90.00
_cell.angle_beta   90.00
_cell.angle_gamma   90.00
#
_symmetry.space_group_name_H-M   'P 1'
#
loop_
_entity.id
_entity.type
_entity.pdbx_description
1 polymer ?
#
loop_
_entity_poly.entity_id
_entity_poly.type
_entity_poly.pdbx_seq_one_letter_code
_entity_poly.pdbx_strand_id
1 'polypeptide(L)'
;MWGVLRPSATGVTVRFERRYATTSDDLWSSVTEPDRLARWLGPVYGDLRVGGRYELRMGDDVDGSPENAVGEVLECDPPHRLLVGWRFPGEDESRVALEIRADGDGAVLVLEHLDLAEAAARGYGGGWHASLDQLDDYAAGRPVRPWHELFDAALPRYQEA
;
A
#
# COMPACT_ATOMS: atom_id res chain seq x y z
N MET A 1 11.56 -3.12 8.66
CA MET A 1 11.52 -1.68 8.98
C MET A 1 10.09 -1.25 9.33
N TRP A 2 9.96 -0.49 10.39
CA TRP A 2 8.65 -0.09 10.92
C TRP A 2 8.17 1.21 10.29
N GLY A 3 6.85 1.32 10.12
CA GLY A 3 6.20 2.55 9.70
C GLY A 3 6.16 3.58 10.85
N VAL A 4 5.97 4.83 10.47
CA VAL A 4 5.87 5.97 11.39
C VAL A 4 4.52 6.65 11.20
N LEU A 5 3.84 6.94 12.31
CA LEU A 5 2.62 7.74 12.33
C LEU A 5 2.98 9.19 12.63
N ARG A 6 2.52 10.11 11.77
CA ARG A 6 2.80 11.55 11.92
C ARG A 6 1.52 12.37 11.82
N PRO A 7 1.23 13.23 12.80
CA PRO A 7 0.15 14.19 12.66
C PRO A 7 0.40 15.15 11.50
N SER A 8 -0.67 15.53 10.81
CA SER A 8 -0.65 16.55 9.75
C SER A 8 -1.84 17.48 9.89
N ALA A 9 -1.93 18.49 9.03
CA ALA A 9 -3.06 19.43 9.03
C ALA A 9 -4.40 18.77 8.71
N THR A 10 -4.38 17.63 8.00
CA THR A 10 -5.57 16.93 7.50
C THR A 10 -5.84 15.61 8.18
N GLY A 11 -5.05 15.26 9.21
CA GLY A 11 -5.21 13.99 9.93
C GLY A 11 -3.87 13.39 10.32
N VAL A 12 -3.77 12.08 10.23
CA VAL A 12 -2.54 11.33 10.51
C VAL A 12 -2.04 10.68 9.22
N THR A 13 -0.74 10.74 8.99
CA THR A 13 -0.06 10.05 7.91
C THR A 13 0.69 8.83 8.46
N VAL A 14 0.47 7.69 7.84
CA VAL A 14 1.28 6.49 8.06
C VAL A 14 2.34 6.43 6.96
N ARG A 15 3.62 6.36 7.33
CA ARG A 15 4.72 6.40 6.36
C ARG A 15 5.66 5.22 6.55
N PHE A 16 5.96 4.57 5.43
CA PHE A 16 6.97 3.50 5.33
C PHE A 16 8.03 3.87 4.31
N GLU A 17 9.26 3.46 4.58
CA GLU A 17 10.36 3.57 3.62
C GLU A 17 11.12 2.24 3.62
N ARG A 18 11.17 1.57 2.47
CA ARG A 18 11.82 0.27 2.33
C ARG A 18 12.65 0.20 1.06
N ARG A 19 13.83 -0.40 1.18
CA ARG A 19 14.73 -0.64 0.06
C ARG A 19 14.59 -2.06 -0.46
N TYR A 20 14.57 -2.19 -1.79
CA TYR A 20 14.49 -3.47 -2.49
C TYR A 20 15.69 -3.64 -3.43
N ALA A 21 16.22 -4.87 -3.52
CA ALA A 21 17.34 -5.21 -4.38
C ALA A 21 16.88 -5.45 -5.82
N THR A 22 16.25 -4.44 -6.43
CA THR A 22 15.75 -4.49 -7.80
C THR A 22 15.77 -3.08 -8.40
N THR A 23 15.47 -2.97 -9.71
CA THR A 23 15.41 -1.68 -10.40
C THR A 23 14.14 -0.91 -10.06
N SER A 24 14.15 0.40 -10.28
CA SER A 24 12.95 1.24 -10.14
C SER A 24 11.82 0.78 -11.06
N ASP A 25 12.13 0.38 -12.29
CA ASP A 25 11.13 -0.12 -13.24
C ASP A 25 10.48 -1.42 -12.76
N ASP A 26 11.28 -2.36 -12.27
CA ASP A 26 10.74 -3.62 -11.75
C ASP A 26 9.89 -3.40 -10.49
N LEU A 27 10.35 -2.55 -9.59
CA LEU A 27 9.59 -2.22 -8.37
C LEU A 27 8.28 -1.51 -8.74
N TRP A 28 8.31 -0.59 -9.69
CA TRP A 28 7.10 0.07 -10.19
C TRP A 28 6.10 -0.93 -10.75
N SER A 29 6.56 -1.85 -11.59
CA SER A 29 5.70 -2.92 -12.11
C SER A 29 5.11 -3.78 -11.00
N SER A 30 5.88 -4.09 -9.96
CA SER A 30 5.41 -4.89 -8.81
C SER A 30 4.27 -4.22 -8.05
N VAL A 31 4.22 -2.89 -8.03
CA VAL A 31 3.23 -2.12 -7.24
C VAL A 31 2.13 -1.51 -8.12
N THR A 32 2.13 -1.74 -9.41
CA THR A 32 1.13 -1.16 -10.33
C THR A 32 0.46 -2.17 -11.26
N GLU A 33 1.16 -3.21 -11.70
CA GLU A 33 0.58 -4.21 -12.62
C GLU A 33 -0.34 -5.16 -11.87
N PRO A 34 -1.60 -5.34 -12.32
CA PRO A 34 -2.57 -6.20 -11.64
C PRO A 34 -2.09 -7.64 -11.42
N ASP A 35 -1.44 -8.24 -12.41
CA ASP A 35 -0.91 -9.61 -12.29
C ASP A 35 0.16 -9.73 -11.20
N ARG A 36 0.95 -8.69 -11.01
CA ARG A 36 1.99 -8.65 -9.98
C ARG A 36 1.41 -8.30 -8.62
N LEU A 37 0.51 -7.34 -8.55
CA LEU A 37 -0.20 -6.97 -7.32
C LEU A 37 -0.97 -8.17 -6.74
N ALA A 38 -1.57 -8.99 -7.59
CA ALA A 38 -2.30 -10.17 -7.15
C ALA A 38 -1.41 -11.20 -6.43
N ARG A 39 -0.10 -11.14 -6.60
CA ARG A 39 0.85 -12.08 -5.99
C ARG A 39 1.24 -11.73 -4.56
N TRP A 40 1.05 -10.47 -4.16
CA TRP A 40 1.45 -10.06 -2.81
C TRP A 40 0.40 -9.21 -2.10
N LEU A 41 -0.32 -8.31 -2.79
CA LEU A 41 -1.31 -7.42 -2.19
C LEU A 41 -2.72 -7.99 -2.25
N GLY A 42 -3.14 -8.38 -3.44
CA GLY A 42 -4.48 -8.88 -3.72
C GLY A 42 -4.95 -8.50 -5.11
N PRO A 43 -6.14 -8.99 -5.52
CA PRO A 43 -6.71 -8.65 -6.81
C PRO A 43 -7.00 -7.15 -6.93
N VAL A 44 -6.48 -6.52 -7.97
CA VAL A 44 -6.75 -5.11 -8.28
C VAL A 44 -7.38 -5.05 -9.68
N TYR A 45 -8.53 -4.39 -9.76
CA TYR A 45 -9.27 -4.20 -11.00
C TYR A 45 -9.34 -2.71 -11.32
N GLY A 46 -9.39 -2.37 -12.59
CA GLY A 46 -9.47 -1.00 -13.04
C GLY A 46 -8.22 -0.57 -13.78
N ASP A 47 -7.94 0.73 -13.78
CA ASP A 47 -6.95 1.34 -14.64
C ASP A 47 -6.09 2.32 -13.83
N LEU A 48 -4.84 1.96 -13.62
CA LEU A 48 -3.89 2.78 -12.84
C LEU A 48 -3.23 3.85 -13.74
N ARG A 49 -4.04 4.75 -14.25
CA ARG A 49 -3.64 5.97 -14.97
C ARG A 49 -4.44 7.15 -14.45
N VAL A 50 -3.94 8.36 -14.64
CA VAL A 50 -4.63 9.59 -14.17
C VAL A 50 -6.08 9.62 -14.67
N GLY A 51 -7.00 9.82 -13.74
CA GLY A 51 -8.45 9.79 -13.99
C GLY A 51 -9.05 8.40 -14.02
N GLY A 52 -8.24 7.35 -13.99
CA GLY A 52 -8.71 5.97 -13.92
C GLY A 52 -9.25 5.62 -12.54
N ARG A 53 -10.10 4.59 -12.48
CA ARG A 53 -10.62 4.04 -11.23
C ARG A 53 -9.98 2.70 -10.97
N TYR A 54 -9.84 2.38 -9.69
CA TYR A 54 -9.38 1.06 -9.27
C TYR A 54 -10.24 0.51 -8.15
N GLU A 55 -10.23 -0.81 -8.03
CA GLU A 55 -10.80 -1.55 -6.90
C GLU A 55 -9.78 -2.57 -6.44
N LEU A 56 -9.32 -2.45 -5.19
CA LEU A 56 -8.55 -3.49 -4.52
C LEU A 56 -9.52 -4.38 -3.76
N ARG A 57 -9.67 -5.61 -4.22
CA ARG A 57 -10.59 -6.57 -3.61
C ARG A 57 -9.89 -7.34 -2.52
N MET A 58 -10.35 -7.12 -1.31
CA MET A 58 -9.90 -7.83 -0.13
C MET A 58 -10.94 -8.90 0.23
N GLY A 59 -10.54 -9.98 0.87
CA GLY A 59 -11.44 -11.09 1.16
C GLY A 59 -11.69 -11.99 -0.04
N ASP A 60 -12.95 -12.17 -0.44
CA ASP A 60 -13.37 -13.20 -1.40
C ASP A 60 -13.36 -12.78 -2.89
N ASP A 61 -12.68 -11.70 -3.24
CA ASP A 61 -12.61 -11.20 -4.62
C ASP A 61 -14.02 -10.96 -5.24
N VAL A 62 -14.86 -10.26 -4.52
CA VAL A 62 -16.24 -9.95 -4.93
C VAL A 62 -16.36 -8.48 -5.33
N ASP A 63 -16.88 -8.23 -6.55
CA ASP A 63 -17.14 -6.88 -7.03
C ASP A 63 -18.12 -6.13 -6.12
N GLY A 64 -17.77 -4.88 -5.77
CA GLY A 64 -18.61 -4.02 -4.95
C GLY A 64 -18.76 -4.47 -3.50
N SER A 65 -17.97 -5.42 -3.03
CA SER A 65 -17.99 -5.87 -1.64
C SER A 65 -17.65 -4.74 -0.67
N PRO A 66 -18.29 -4.71 0.52
CA PRO A 66 -17.90 -3.75 1.56
C PRO A 66 -16.52 -4.00 2.17
N GLU A 67 -15.83 -5.04 1.73
CA GLU A 67 -14.44 -5.34 2.12
C GLU A 67 -13.42 -4.75 1.16
N ASN A 68 -13.86 -4.09 0.08
CA ASN A 68 -12.98 -3.58 -0.97
C ASN A 68 -12.63 -2.11 -0.77
N ALA A 69 -11.40 -1.75 -1.10
CA ALA A 69 -10.98 -0.37 -1.22
C ALA A 69 -11.12 0.09 -2.68
N VAL A 70 -11.71 1.26 -2.88
CA VAL A 70 -11.90 1.84 -4.21
C VAL A 70 -11.36 3.26 -4.26
N GLY A 71 -10.99 3.73 -5.44
CA GLY A 71 -10.53 5.11 -5.58
C GLY A 71 -10.26 5.49 -7.02
N GLU A 72 -9.82 6.74 -7.16
CA GLU A 72 -9.41 7.33 -8.42
C GLU A 72 -7.91 7.60 -8.40
N VAL A 73 -7.25 7.39 -9.53
CA VAL A 73 -5.84 7.74 -9.68
C VAL A 73 -5.73 9.25 -9.89
N LEU A 74 -5.07 9.93 -8.95
CA LEU A 74 -4.91 11.38 -8.93
C LEU A 74 -3.63 11.85 -9.59
N GLU A 75 -2.52 11.10 -9.42
CA GLU A 75 -1.24 11.32 -10.06
C GLU A 75 -0.64 9.99 -10.48
N CYS A 76 0.00 9.95 -11.65
CA CYS A 76 0.73 8.78 -12.12
C CYS A 76 1.90 9.22 -12.99
N ASP A 77 3.11 9.08 -12.49
CA ASP A 77 4.36 9.41 -13.16
C ASP A 77 5.31 8.21 -13.09
N PRO A 78 5.19 7.25 -14.03
CA PRO A 78 6.05 6.06 -14.04
C PRO A 78 7.52 6.41 -14.28
N PRO A 79 8.46 5.76 -13.61
CA PRO A 79 8.30 4.78 -12.54
C PRO A 79 8.46 5.41 -11.15
N HIS A 80 8.08 6.67 -10.95
CA HIS A 80 8.47 7.46 -9.78
C HIS A 80 7.36 7.71 -8.79
N ARG A 81 6.12 7.97 -9.25
CA ARG A 81 5.07 8.43 -8.34
C ARG A 81 3.68 7.96 -8.77
N LEU A 82 2.93 7.50 -7.77
CA LEU A 82 1.50 7.21 -7.88
C LEU A 82 0.80 7.81 -6.67
N LEU A 83 -0.28 8.56 -6.90
CA LEU A 83 -1.18 9.04 -5.86
C LEU A 83 -2.59 8.59 -6.20
N VAL A 84 -3.23 7.91 -5.26
CA VAL A 84 -4.60 7.40 -5.44
C VAL A 84 -5.49 7.85 -4.30
N GLY A 85 -6.76 8.11 -4.59
CA GLY A 85 -7.79 8.22 -3.58
C GLY A 85 -8.06 6.85 -2.98
N TRP A 86 -8.46 6.82 -1.71
CA TRP A 86 -8.74 5.59 -0.99
C TRP A 86 -10.06 5.73 -0.26
N ARG A 87 -11.05 4.94 -0.66
CA ARG A 87 -12.34 4.85 0.02
C ARG A 87 -12.57 3.41 0.46
N PHE A 88 -12.75 3.26 1.74
CA PHE A 88 -13.15 1.99 2.34
C PHE A 88 -14.47 2.22 3.07
N PRO A 89 -15.47 1.33 2.91
CA PRO A 89 -16.78 1.52 3.52
C PRO A 89 -16.70 1.71 5.04
N GLY A 90 -17.38 2.74 5.54
CA GLY A 90 -17.38 3.09 6.96
C GLY A 90 -16.24 4.01 7.39
N GLU A 91 -15.36 4.41 6.48
CA GLU A 91 -14.24 5.33 6.75
C GLU A 91 -14.36 6.60 5.93
N ASP A 92 -13.75 7.69 6.41
CA ASP A 92 -13.59 8.91 5.63
C ASP A 92 -12.63 8.67 4.46
N GLU A 93 -12.78 9.46 3.40
CA GLU A 93 -11.86 9.40 2.27
C GLU A 93 -10.44 9.77 2.70
N SER A 94 -9.48 9.03 2.16
CA SER A 94 -8.07 9.24 2.39
C SER A 94 -7.29 9.09 1.08
N ARG A 95 -5.97 9.16 1.14
CA ARG A 95 -5.12 9.05 -0.05
C ARG A 95 -3.93 8.16 0.23
N VAL A 96 -3.48 7.42 -0.79
CA VAL A 96 -2.27 6.62 -0.71
C VAL A 96 -1.29 7.11 -1.78
N ALA A 97 -0.09 7.46 -1.35
CA ALA A 97 1.01 7.87 -2.22
C ALA A 97 2.11 6.82 -2.22
N LEU A 98 2.62 6.52 -3.40
CA LEU A 98 3.81 5.70 -3.60
C LEU A 98 4.86 6.54 -4.33
N GLU A 99 6.08 6.53 -3.81
CA GLU A 99 7.23 7.11 -4.48
C GLU A 99 8.33 6.06 -4.61
N ILE A 100 8.97 6.01 -5.76
CA ILE A 100 10.09 5.11 -6.03
C ILE A 100 11.26 5.93 -6.52
N ARG A 101 12.43 5.72 -5.90
CA ARG A 101 13.68 6.32 -6.35
C ARG A 101 14.77 5.26 -6.49
N ALA A 102 15.63 5.44 -7.46
CA ALA A 102 16.81 4.58 -7.58
C ALA A 102 17.77 4.83 -6.39
N ASP A 103 18.41 3.77 -5.94
CA ASP A 103 19.40 3.82 -4.85
C ASP A 103 20.51 2.80 -5.14
N GLY A 104 21.56 3.25 -5.81
CA GLY A 104 22.64 2.37 -6.28
C GLY A 104 22.10 1.31 -7.23
N ASP A 105 22.31 0.04 -6.90
CA ASP A 105 21.79 -1.13 -7.62
C ASP A 105 20.39 -1.55 -7.19
N GLY A 106 19.79 -0.80 -6.29
CA GLY A 106 18.45 -1.05 -5.76
C GLY A 106 17.50 0.10 -5.99
N ALA A 107 16.33 0.02 -5.36
CA ALA A 107 15.32 1.07 -5.36
C ALA A 107 14.66 1.19 -3.98
N VAL A 108 14.28 2.40 -3.64
CA VAL A 108 13.56 2.69 -2.39
C VAL A 108 12.11 3.01 -2.71
N LEU A 109 11.21 2.33 -2.01
CA LEU A 109 9.79 2.59 -2.00
C LEU A 109 9.43 3.40 -0.75
N VAL A 110 8.78 4.54 -0.95
CA VAL A 110 8.12 5.29 0.11
C VAL A 110 6.62 5.15 -0.08
N LEU A 111 5.93 4.61 0.92
CA LEU A 111 4.47 4.54 0.96
C LEU A 111 3.97 5.47 2.04
N GLU A 112 3.02 6.32 1.68
CA GLU A 112 2.32 7.17 2.66
C GLU A 112 0.81 6.99 2.50
N HIS A 113 0.13 6.73 3.60
CA HIS A 113 -1.33 6.76 3.66
C HIS A 113 -1.72 8.03 4.43
N LEU A 114 -2.35 8.98 3.73
CA LEU A 114 -2.57 10.35 4.18
C LEU A 114 -4.03 10.58 4.57
N ASP A 115 -4.25 11.60 5.39
CA ASP A 115 -5.58 12.09 5.74
C ASP A 115 -6.40 11.11 6.61
N LEU A 116 -5.74 10.29 7.40
CA LEU A 116 -6.40 9.30 8.24
C LEU A 116 -6.83 9.87 9.59
N ALA A 117 -7.96 9.41 10.11
CA ALA A 117 -8.27 9.54 11.53
C ALA A 117 -7.27 8.71 12.35
N GLU A 118 -6.98 9.13 13.58
CA GLU A 118 -5.96 8.48 14.40
C GLU A 118 -6.20 6.99 14.62
N ALA A 119 -7.44 6.61 14.93
CA ALA A 119 -7.78 5.20 15.12
C ALA A 119 -7.58 4.37 13.86
N ALA A 120 -7.96 4.91 12.69
CA ALA A 120 -7.74 4.25 11.40
C ALA A 120 -6.25 4.15 11.06
N ALA A 121 -5.47 5.19 11.37
CA ALA A 121 -4.03 5.20 11.11
C ALA A 121 -3.30 4.06 11.82
N ARG A 122 -3.68 3.75 13.04
CA ARG A 122 -3.09 2.62 13.79
C ARG A 122 -3.36 1.28 13.11
N GLY A 123 -4.60 1.06 12.67
CA GLY A 123 -4.97 -0.14 11.91
C GLY A 123 -4.23 -0.24 10.57
N TYR A 124 -4.18 0.85 9.83
CA TYR A 124 -3.44 0.89 8.55
C TYR A 124 -1.93 0.75 8.73
N GLY A 125 -1.37 1.22 9.85
CA GLY A 125 0.02 0.95 10.20
C GLY A 125 0.32 -0.56 10.21
N GLY A 126 -0.47 -1.32 10.93
CA GLY A 126 -0.36 -2.78 10.95
C GLY A 126 -0.66 -3.42 9.59
N GLY A 127 -1.70 -2.94 8.90
CA GLY A 127 -2.11 -3.47 7.61
C GLY A 127 -1.06 -3.27 6.52
N TRP A 128 -0.54 -2.06 6.37
CA TRP A 128 0.52 -1.79 5.39
C TRP A 128 1.83 -2.49 5.77
N HIS A 129 2.14 -2.60 7.06
CA HIS A 129 3.31 -3.37 7.49
C HIS A 129 3.23 -4.81 6.99
N ALA A 130 2.08 -5.46 7.19
CA ALA A 130 1.85 -6.82 6.72
C ALA A 130 1.95 -6.92 5.19
N SER A 131 1.31 -6.00 4.46
CA SER A 131 1.35 -6.00 2.99
C SER A 131 2.76 -5.76 2.45
N LEU A 132 3.53 -4.87 3.06
CA LEU A 132 4.92 -4.62 2.64
C LEU A 132 5.85 -5.79 2.99
N ASP A 133 5.59 -6.51 4.09
CA ASP A 133 6.30 -7.76 4.37
C ASP A 133 5.99 -8.83 3.31
N GLN A 134 4.76 -8.88 2.80
CA GLN A 134 4.41 -9.73 1.66
C GLN A 134 5.13 -9.30 0.38
N LEU A 135 5.26 -7.99 0.15
CA LEU A 135 6.06 -7.50 -0.98
C LEU A 135 7.53 -7.89 -0.82
N ASP A 136 8.08 -7.83 0.38
CA ASP A 136 9.45 -8.28 0.65
C ASP A 136 9.63 -9.76 0.29
N ASP A 137 8.69 -10.61 0.68
CA ASP A 137 8.71 -12.03 0.33
C ASP A 137 8.66 -12.24 -1.17
N TYR A 138 7.73 -11.55 -1.84
CA TYR A 138 7.57 -11.63 -3.29
C TYR A 138 8.83 -11.16 -4.04
N ALA A 139 9.37 -10.03 -3.67
CA ALA A 139 10.56 -9.44 -4.31
C ALA A 139 11.80 -10.33 -4.12
N ALA A 140 11.89 -11.03 -3.01
CA ALA A 140 12.99 -11.95 -2.71
C ALA A 140 12.79 -13.37 -3.28
N GLY A 141 11.67 -13.62 -3.95
CA GLY A 141 11.35 -14.95 -4.48
C GLY A 141 11.00 -15.98 -3.43
N ARG A 142 10.63 -15.54 -2.23
CA ARG A 142 10.18 -16.43 -1.15
C ARG A 142 8.68 -16.68 -1.23
N PRO A 143 8.16 -17.78 -0.67
CA PRO A 143 6.72 -17.93 -0.48
C PRO A 143 6.15 -16.75 0.32
N VAL A 144 5.05 -16.18 -0.16
CA VAL A 144 4.41 -15.04 0.49
C VAL A 144 3.68 -15.54 1.74
N ARG A 145 4.06 -15.00 2.90
CA ARG A 145 3.46 -15.36 4.19
C ARG A 145 2.01 -14.87 4.27
N PRO A 146 1.15 -15.54 5.05
CA PRO A 146 -0.24 -15.11 5.23
C PRO A 146 -0.35 -13.71 5.84
N TRP A 147 -1.17 -12.86 5.22
CA TRP A 147 -1.32 -11.46 5.64
C TRP A 147 -1.77 -11.32 7.11
N HIS A 148 -2.75 -12.10 7.52
CA HIS A 148 -3.30 -11.99 8.87
C HIS A 148 -2.30 -12.35 9.96
N GLU A 149 -1.38 -13.28 9.71
CA GLU A 149 -0.31 -13.62 10.66
C GLU A 149 0.66 -12.44 10.81
N LEU A 150 1.03 -11.83 9.70
CA LEU A 150 1.90 -10.64 9.70
C LEU A 150 1.23 -9.45 10.36
N PHE A 151 -0.06 -9.26 10.07
CA PHE A 151 -0.87 -8.21 10.67
C PHE A 151 -0.97 -8.35 12.19
N ASP A 152 -1.33 -9.53 12.66
CA ASP A 152 -1.46 -9.80 14.10
C ASP A 152 -0.14 -9.61 14.84
N ALA A 153 0.98 -9.91 14.20
CA ALA A 153 2.30 -9.71 14.78
C ALA A 153 2.71 -8.24 14.82
N ALA A 154 2.33 -7.44 13.82
CA ALA A 154 2.75 -6.05 13.69
C ALA A 154 1.84 -5.07 14.44
N LEU A 155 0.53 -5.34 14.47
CA LEU A 155 -0.48 -4.41 14.96
C LEU A 155 -0.23 -3.86 16.37
N PRO A 156 0.18 -4.68 17.37
CA PRO A 156 0.36 -4.17 18.74
C PRO A 156 1.31 -2.98 18.83
N ARG A 157 2.36 -2.97 18.03
CA ARG A 157 3.33 -1.86 18.02
C ARG A 157 2.72 -0.55 17.53
N TYR A 158 1.82 -0.63 16.55
CA TYR A 158 1.12 0.55 16.03
C TYR A 158 0.03 1.03 16.97
N GLN A 159 -0.56 0.15 17.75
CA GLN A 159 -1.54 0.52 18.78
C GLN A 159 -0.93 1.25 19.96
N GLU A 160 0.34 1.00 20.26
CA GLU A 160 1.09 1.65 21.33
C GLU A 160 1.75 2.97 20.91
N ALA A 161 1.83 3.22 19.62
CA ALA A 161 2.52 4.39 19.06
C ALA A 161 1.81 5.71 19.35
#